data_a490a06600632d49966ed79da443939e
#
_entry.id   a490a06600632d49966ed79da443939e
#
_cell.length_a   1.000
_cell.length_b   1.000
_cell.length_c   1.000
_cell.angle_alpha   90.00
_cell.angle_beta   90.00
_cell.angle_gamma   90.00
#
_symmetry.space_group_name_H-M   'P 1'
#
loop_
_entity.id
_entity.type
_entity.pdbx_description
1 polymer ?
#
loop_
_entity_poly.entity_id
_entity_poly.type
_entity_poly.pdbx_seq_one_letter_code
_entity_poly.pdbx_strand_id
1 'polypeptide(L)'
;QNSGWFAWEPKLHRLTAFGTHPSTNPWGVTFDDWGQHVASYPIFASAHHALDPPYPEQHPRPSGLQAYSGVCGQEFIDFPNWPKELQGMMVKVRYKSTNRVELLRWKEYEYGYQEEYVSDIIFSTNLSFIPVDLRYGPGGAMYVCDWYNPVKGHAQYSLRDERRDRKSGRIWRIMPKEAKPVNPPKITGASLPQLLNLLKRPEYRYRYWAKREIREMKPITVKTALDEWVKNLDPNDPRHRHHQVEAMW
;
A
#
# COMPACT_ATOMS: atom_id res chain seq x y z
N GLN A 1 -11.61 15.51 -15.63
CA GLN A 1 -10.35 15.85 -14.99
C GLN A 1 -9.48 14.62 -14.92
N ASN A 2 -8.17 14.78 -15.13
CA ASN A 2 -7.18 13.72 -15.02
C ASN A 2 -6.31 13.98 -13.80
N SER A 3 -5.97 12.91 -13.08
CA SER A 3 -5.02 12.94 -11.99
C SER A 3 -3.65 12.50 -12.49
N GLY A 4 -2.60 13.20 -12.06
CA GLY A 4 -1.23 12.87 -12.42
C GLY A 4 -0.59 11.88 -11.48
N TRP A 5 0.31 11.08 -12.01
CA TRP A 5 1.24 10.25 -11.27
C TRP A 5 2.61 10.92 -11.28
N PHE A 6 3.20 11.02 -10.10
CA PHE A 6 4.47 11.71 -9.91
C PHE A 6 5.43 10.86 -9.10
N ALA A 7 6.67 10.78 -9.56
CA ALA A 7 7.78 10.26 -8.79
C ALA A 7 8.59 11.41 -8.20
N TRP A 8 8.83 11.36 -6.91
CA TRP A 8 9.70 12.31 -6.21
C TRP A 8 11.03 11.67 -5.87
N GLU A 9 12.12 12.29 -6.32
CA GLU A 9 13.48 11.89 -6.01
C GLU A 9 14.12 12.88 -5.02
N PRO A 10 14.18 12.55 -3.74
CA PRO A 10 14.61 13.51 -2.70
C PRO A 10 16.03 14.03 -2.88
N LYS A 11 16.98 13.18 -3.31
CA LYS A 11 18.38 13.57 -3.48
C LYS A 11 18.59 14.62 -4.57
N LEU A 12 17.82 14.54 -5.64
CA LEU A 12 17.91 15.48 -6.77
C LEU A 12 16.90 16.62 -6.68
N HIS A 13 16.05 16.62 -5.63
CA HIS A 13 14.92 17.54 -5.52
C HIS A 13 14.07 17.58 -6.81
N ARG A 14 13.92 16.40 -7.47
CA ARG A 14 13.26 16.27 -8.76
C ARG A 14 11.90 15.60 -8.62
N LEU A 15 10.90 16.29 -9.19
CA LEU A 15 9.56 15.73 -9.36
C LEU A 15 9.37 15.41 -10.85
N THR A 16 9.08 14.16 -11.16
CA THR A 16 8.85 13.70 -12.53
C THR A 16 7.41 13.22 -12.67
N ALA A 17 6.65 13.81 -13.57
CA ALA A 17 5.36 13.26 -13.98
C ALA A 17 5.60 12.08 -14.92
N PHE A 18 4.96 10.96 -14.66
CA PHE A 18 5.14 9.76 -15.47
C PHE A 18 3.85 9.12 -15.97
N GLY A 19 2.72 9.67 -15.64
CA GLY A 19 1.46 9.17 -16.16
C GLY A 19 0.28 10.00 -15.71
N THR A 20 -0.88 9.75 -16.31
CA THR A 20 -2.15 10.33 -15.91
C THR A 20 -3.25 9.28 -15.85
N HIS A 21 -4.28 9.56 -15.10
CA HIS A 21 -5.44 8.69 -14.98
C HIS A 21 -6.72 9.53 -14.98
N PRO A 22 -7.80 9.11 -15.69
CA PRO A 22 -9.07 9.84 -15.73
C PRO A 22 -9.82 9.71 -14.39
N SER A 23 -9.35 10.42 -13.40
CA SER A 23 -9.96 10.47 -12.08
C SER A 23 -9.82 11.84 -11.46
N THR A 24 -10.76 12.15 -10.57
CA THR A 24 -10.71 13.32 -9.70
C THR A 24 -10.34 12.88 -8.29
N ASN A 25 -9.62 13.71 -7.55
CA ASN A 25 -9.32 13.49 -6.13
C ASN A 25 -8.62 12.14 -5.84
N PRO A 26 -7.40 11.90 -6.33
CA PRO A 26 -6.62 10.74 -5.92
C PRO A 26 -6.28 10.86 -4.42
N TRP A 27 -6.41 9.75 -3.69
CA TRP A 27 -6.37 9.79 -2.23
C TRP A 27 -5.23 8.98 -1.62
N GLY A 28 -4.78 7.97 -2.29
CA GLY A 28 -3.70 7.16 -1.78
C GLY A 28 -3.06 6.29 -2.85
N VAL A 29 -1.84 5.92 -2.60
CA VAL A 29 -1.10 4.97 -3.42
C VAL A 29 -0.46 3.93 -2.52
N THR A 30 -0.52 2.68 -2.94
CA THR A 30 0.26 1.57 -2.40
C THR A 30 0.88 0.78 -3.54
N PHE A 31 1.61 -0.26 -3.20
CA PHE A 31 2.25 -1.13 -4.18
C PHE A 31 1.88 -2.57 -3.88
N ASP A 32 1.63 -3.34 -4.92
CA ASP A 32 1.49 -4.78 -4.78
C ASP A 32 2.85 -5.46 -4.56
N ASP A 33 2.85 -6.80 -4.42
CA ASP A 33 4.07 -7.56 -4.17
C ASP A 33 5.10 -7.45 -5.31
N TRP A 34 4.65 -7.11 -6.52
CA TRP A 34 5.49 -6.92 -7.71
C TRP A 34 5.91 -5.47 -7.94
N GLY A 35 5.55 -4.57 -7.04
CA GLY A 35 5.88 -3.16 -7.14
C GLY A 35 4.99 -2.36 -8.09
N GLN A 36 3.85 -2.90 -8.51
CA GLN A 36 2.89 -2.16 -9.32
C GLN A 36 2.13 -1.15 -8.48
N HIS A 37 1.93 0.03 -9.02
CA HIS A 37 1.18 1.09 -8.35
C HIS A 37 -0.31 0.75 -8.25
N VAL A 38 -0.87 0.88 -7.08
CA VAL A 38 -2.31 0.74 -6.84
C VAL A 38 -2.80 2.02 -6.18
N ALA A 39 -3.65 2.76 -6.86
CA ALA A 39 -4.19 4.02 -6.36
C ALA A 39 -5.64 3.88 -5.94
N SER A 40 -6.02 4.60 -4.90
CA SER A 40 -7.41 4.71 -4.47
C SER A 40 -8.06 6.00 -4.94
N TYR A 41 -9.33 5.91 -5.31
CA TYR A 41 -10.14 7.01 -5.80
C TYR A 41 -11.45 7.11 -5.04
N PRO A 42 -12.01 8.31 -4.84
CA PRO A 42 -13.20 8.47 -4.03
C PRO A 42 -14.47 7.89 -4.66
N ILE A 43 -14.48 7.68 -5.97
CA ILE A 43 -15.65 7.19 -6.71
C ILE A 43 -15.46 5.76 -7.18
N PHE A 44 -14.22 5.38 -7.47
CA PHE A 44 -13.85 4.05 -7.95
C PHE A 44 -13.12 3.28 -6.87
N ALA A 45 -13.09 1.96 -6.99
CA ALA A 45 -12.46 1.10 -5.99
C ALA A 45 -10.95 1.31 -5.95
N SER A 46 -10.24 0.88 -6.97
CA SER A 46 -8.81 1.10 -7.14
C SER A 46 -8.45 1.08 -8.61
N ALA A 47 -7.29 1.62 -8.92
CA ALA A 47 -6.69 1.49 -10.23
C ALA A 47 -5.21 1.17 -10.06
N HIS A 48 -4.64 0.46 -11.00
CA HIS A 48 -3.22 0.22 -11.03
C HIS A 48 -2.61 0.76 -12.32
N HIS A 49 -1.35 1.11 -12.22
CA HIS A 49 -0.48 1.41 -13.35
C HIS A 49 0.62 0.37 -13.40
N ALA A 50 0.53 -0.53 -14.33
CA ALA A 50 1.59 -1.53 -14.52
C ALA A 50 2.80 -0.94 -15.26
N LEU A 51 2.51 -0.14 -16.25
CA LEU A 51 3.49 0.52 -17.09
C LEU A 51 3.09 1.97 -17.26
N ASP A 52 3.96 2.75 -17.79
CA ASP A 52 3.91 4.18 -17.92
C ASP A 52 3.57 4.63 -19.36
N PRO A 53 2.38 4.33 -19.87
CA PRO A 53 2.00 4.84 -21.18
C PRO A 53 1.83 6.35 -21.10
N PRO A 54 2.37 7.10 -22.08
CA PRO A 54 2.37 8.56 -22.04
C PRO A 54 1.00 9.18 -22.27
N TYR A 55 0.03 8.40 -22.77
CA TYR A 55 -1.29 8.90 -23.11
C TYR A 55 -2.36 8.34 -22.19
N PRO A 56 -3.29 9.19 -21.69
CA PRO A 56 -4.34 8.75 -20.73
C PRO A 56 -5.23 7.63 -21.27
N GLU A 57 -5.50 7.58 -22.56
CA GLU A 57 -6.32 6.55 -23.20
C GLU A 57 -5.69 5.16 -23.21
N GLN A 58 -4.38 5.09 -23.01
CA GLN A 58 -3.64 3.82 -22.93
C GLN A 58 -3.59 3.29 -21.49
N HIS A 59 -4.03 4.07 -20.52
CA HIS A 59 -4.02 3.66 -19.13
C HIS A 59 -5.13 2.63 -18.86
N PRO A 60 -4.85 1.61 -18.04
CA PRO A 60 -5.88 0.66 -17.63
C PRO A 60 -7.04 1.39 -16.96
N ARG A 61 -8.24 0.91 -17.19
CA ARG A 61 -9.40 1.40 -16.45
C ARG A 61 -9.30 1.02 -14.98
N PRO A 62 -9.88 1.81 -14.06
CA PRO A 62 -9.99 1.42 -12.67
C PRO A 62 -10.61 0.03 -12.55
N SER A 63 -9.97 -0.83 -11.76
CA SER A 63 -10.47 -2.17 -11.46
C SER A 63 -11.29 -2.15 -10.16
N GLY A 64 -12.15 -3.14 -10.01
CA GLY A 64 -12.95 -3.36 -8.82
C GLY A 64 -14.36 -2.76 -8.89
N LEU A 65 -15.07 -2.90 -7.79
CA LEU A 65 -16.45 -2.43 -7.67
C LEU A 65 -16.50 -0.92 -7.58
N GLN A 66 -17.51 -0.32 -8.22
CA GLN A 66 -17.78 1.10 -8.07
C GLN A 66 -18.05 1.43 -6.60
N ALA A 67 -17.26 2.35 -6.06
CA ALA A 67 -17.43 2.79 -4.68
C ALA A 67 -18.48 3.91 -4.62
N TYR A 68 -19.60 3.64 -3.96
CA TYR A 68 -20.56 4.68 -3.60
C TYR A 68 -20.05 5.60 -2.48
N SER A 69 -18.98 5.22 -1.82
CA SER A 69 -18.35 5.97 -0.75
C SER A 69 -16.87 6.20 -1.04
N GLY A 70 -16.33 7.28 -0.51
CA GLY A 70 -14.92 7.60 -0.64
C GLY A 70 -14.02 6.48 -0.11
N VAL A 71 -12.94 6.24 -0.83
CA VAL A 71 -11.86 5.33 -0.48
C VAL A 71 -10.61 6.16 -0.28
N CYS A 72 -9.88 5.92 0.80
CA CYS A 72 -8.63 6.62 1.12
C CYS A 72 -7.46 5.64 1.20
N GLY A 73 -7.02 5.34 2.41
CA GLY A 73 -5.90 4.44 2.65
C GLY A 73 -6.16 2.99 2.24
N GLN A 74 -5.13 2.34 1.79
CA GLN A 74 -5.14 0.93 1.41
C GLN A 74 -3.75 0.32 1.57
N GLU A 75 -3.69 -0.97 1.90
CA GLU A 75 -2.46 -1.75 2.06
C GLU A 75 -2.71 -3.22 1.70
N PHE A 76 -1.64 -3.95 1.41
CA PHE A 76 -1.67 -5.40 1.26
C PHE A 76 -1.27 -6.09 2.55
N ILE A 77 -1.89 -7.24 2.85
CA ILE A 77 -1.53 -8.08 4.00
C ILE A 77 -0.34 -8.93 3.60
N ASP A 78 0.84 -8.62 4.15
CA ASP A 78 2.09 -9.32 3.84
C ASP A 78 2.90 -9.74 5.08
N PHE A 79 2.41 -9.42 6.28
CA PHE A 79 3.07 -9.79 7.52
C PHE A 79 2.71 -11.21 7.97
N PRO A 80 3.69 -12.07 8.31
CA PRO A 80 3.47 -13.49 8.62
C PRO A 80 2.68 -13.77 9.90
N ASN A 81 2.47 -12.77 10.74
CA ASN A 81 1.62 -12.87 11.93
C ASN A 81 0.13 -12.67 11.63
N TRP A 82 -0.23 -12.43 10.38
CA TRP A 82 -1.60 -12.49 9.89
C TRP A 82 -1.92 -13.88 9.34
N PRO A 83 -3.20 -14.33 9.41
CA PRO A 83 -3.60 -15.63 8.91
C PRO A 83 -3.15 -15.89 7.46
N LYS A 84 -2.76 -17.13 7.19
CA LYS A 84 -2.22 -17.51 5.87
C LYS A 84 -3.21 -17.26 4.74
N GLU A 85 -4.47 -17.49 4.98
CA GLU A 85 -5.57 -17.26 4.02
C GLU A 85 -5.81 -15.79 3.67
N LEU A 86 -5.27 -14.88 4.48
CA LEU A 86 -5.38 -13.44 4.23
C LEU A 86 -4.15 -12.85 3.53
N GLN A 87 -3.07 -13.63 3.40
CA GLN A 87 -1.85 -13.14 2.77
C GLN A 87 -2.10 -12.72 1.31
N GLY A 88 -1.58 -11.55 0.93
CA GLY A 88 -1.77 -10.96 -0.39
C GLY A 88 -3.14 -10.32 -0.62
N MET A 89 -4.06 -10.40 0.34
CA MET A 89 -5.32 -9.67 0.26
C MET A 89 -5.08 -8.18 0.53
N MET A 90 -5.93 -7.36 -0.06
CA MET A 90 -5.92 -5.91 0.14
C MET A 90 -6.91 -5.50 1.22
N VAL A 91 -6.51 -4.56 2.05
CA VAL A 91 -7.38 -3.88 3.00
C VAL A 91 -7.56 -2.43 2.59
N LYS A 92 -8.78 -1.91 2.73
CA LYS A 92 -9.16 -0.60 2.23
C LYS A 92 -10.10 0.10 3.20
N VAL A 93 -9.85 1.36 3.48
CA VAL A 93 -10.76 2.16 4.32
C VAL A 93 -11.88 2.78 3.49
N ARG A 94 -13.07 2.81 4.07
CA ARG A 94 -14.24 3.50 3.54
C ARG A 94 -14.65 4.62 4.49
N TYR A 95 -14.29 5.84 4.16
CA TYR A 95 -14.48 6.96 5.09
C TYR A 95 -15.88 7.57 5.07
N LYS A 96 -16.60 7.44 3.96
CA LYS A 96 -17.89 8.11 3.77
C LYS A 96 -19.00 7.09 3.57
N SER A 97 -20.07 7.23 4.35
CA SER A 97 -21.32 6.47 4.34
C SER A 97 -21.28 5.04 4.88
N THR A 98 -20.15 4.39 4.97
CA THR A 98 -20.08 2.97 5.33
C THR A 98 -19.32 2.63 6.60
N ASN A 99 -18.46 3.51 7.09
CA ASN A 99 -17.77 3.36 8.40
C ASN A 99 -17.07 2.01 8.58
N ARG A 100 -16.28 1.59 7.59
CA ARG A 100 -15.69 0.24 7.57
C ARG A 100 -14.26 0.21 7.06
N VAL A 101 -13.58 -0.87 7.39
CA VAL A 101 -12.33 -1.30 6.74
C VAL A 101 -12.62 -2.63 6.06
N GLU A 102 -12.55 -2.63 4.75
CA GLU A 102 -12.89 -3.77 3.90
C GLU A 102 -11.68 -4.65 3.63
N LEU A 103 -11.92 -5.95 3.54
CA LEU A 103 -11.00 -6.95 3.05
C LEU A 103 -11.41 -7.36 1.63
N LEU A 104 -10.46 -7.27 0.71
CA LEU A 104 -10.68 -7.57 -0.69
C LEU A 104 -9.62 -8.56 -1.19
N ARG A 105 -10.05 -9.48 -2.05
CA ARG A 105 -9.13 -10.32 -2.80
C ARG A 105 -8.66 -9.56 -4.03
N TRP A 106 -7.35 -9.47 -4.20
CA TRP A 106 -6.69 -8.87 -5.36
C TRP A 106 -6.37 -9.98 -6.36
N LYS A 107 -7.08 -9.99 -7.48
CA LYS A 107 -6.94 -11.05 -8.50
C LYS A 107 -6.34 -10.48 -9.77
N GLU A 108 -5.38 -11.19 -10.31
CA GLU A 108 -4.94 -10.98 -11.67
C GLU A 108 -6.05 -11.42 -12.64
N TYR A 109 -6.33 -10.60 -13.63
CA TYR A 109 -7.38 -10.84 -14.62
C TYR A 109 -6.95 -10.27 -15.97
N GLU A 110 -6.84 -11.13 -16.98
CA GLU A 110 -6.42 -10.76 -18.34
C GLU A 110 -5.21 -9.80 -18.38
N TYR A 111 -5.46 -8.52 -18.56
CA TYR A 111 -4.42 -7.48 -18.69
C TYR A 111 -4.33 -6.58 -17.47
N GLY A 112 -4.88 -6.99 -16.34
CA GLY A 112 -4.90 -6.15 -15.14
C GLY A 112 -5.33 -6.91 -13.89
N TYR A 113 -5.91 -6.18 -12.94
CA TYR A 113 -6.32 -6.73 -11.67
C TYR A 113 -7.77 -6.39 -11.37
N GLN A 114 -8.41 -7.25 -10.60
CA GLN A 114 -9.77 -7.10 -10.16
C GLN A 114 -9.87 -7.25 -8.65
N GLU A 115 -10.66 -6.38 -8.03
CA GLU A 115 -11.00 -6.47 -6.62
C GLU A 115 -12.25 -7.30 -6.43
N GLU A 116 -12.20 -8.22 -5.47
CA GLU A 116 -13.35 -9.00 -5.03
C GLU A 116 -13.54 -8.76 -3.54
N TYR A 117 -14.70 -8.23 -3.15
CA TYR A 117 -15.03 -8.03 -1.75
C TYR A 117 -15.17 -9.39 -1.04
N VAL A 118 -14.56 -9.50 0.12
CA VAL A 118 -14.60 -10.72 0.95
C VAL A 118 -15.41 -10.47 2.22
N SER A 119 -15.02 -9.46 2.99
CA SER A 119 -15.68 -9.14 4.28
C SER A 119 -15.24 -7.77 4.79
N ASP A 120 -15.80 -7.34 5.90
CA ASP A 120 -15.26 -6.23 6.68
C ASP A 120 -14.31 -6.74 7.76
N ILE A 121 -13.12 -6.14 7.87
CA ILE A 121 -12.24 -6.32 9.04
C ILE A 121 -12.77 -5.51 10.21
N ILE A 122 -13.26 -4.31 9.92
CA ILE A 122 -13.90 -3.45 10.90
C ILE A 122 -15.21 -2.93 10.32
N PHE A 123 -16.26 -3.05 11.09
CA PHE A 123 -17.52 -2.34 10.86
C PHE A 123 -17.92 -1.62 12.13
N SER A 124 -18.29 -0.35 12.03
CA SER A 124 -18.72 0.43 13.19
C SER A 124 -20.14 0.97 12.99
N THR A 125 -20.98 0.75 13.99
CA THR A 125 -22.29 1.39 14.11
C THR A 125 -22.20 2.84 14.58
N ASN A 126 -21.05 3.26 15.08
CA ASN A 126 -20.79 4.65 15.45
C ASN A 126 -20.54 5.48 14.19
N LEU A 127 -21.48 6.34 13.85
CA LEU A 127 -21.41 7.20 12.67
C LEU A 127 -20.25 8.20 12.69
N SER A 128 -19.66 8.44 13.85
CA SER A 128 -18.47 9.29 13.97
C SER A 128 -17.15 8.58 13.63
N PHE A 129 -17.17 7.25 13.53
CA PHE A 129 -16.02 6.49 13.05
C PHE A 129 -15.79 6.79 11.55
N ILE A 130 -14.65 7.39 11.23
CA ILE A 130 -14.27 7.75 9.85
C ILE A 130 -12.84 7.29 9.60
N PRO A 131 -12.64 6.04 9.17
CA PRO A 131 -11.31 5.59 8.82
C PRO A 131 -10.84 6.29 7.54
N VAL A 132 -9.70 6.97 7.62
CA VAL A 132 -9.16 7.77 6.51
C VAL A 132 -7.84 7.25 5.97
N ASP A 133 -7.05 6.56 6.78
CA ASP A 133 -5.84 5.91 6.33
C ASP A 133 -5.56 4.65 7.17
N LEU A 134 -4.76 3.77 6.63
CA LEU A 134 -4.26 2.60 7.33
C LEU A 134 -2.84 2.27 6.88
N ARG A 135 -2.02 1.77 7.81
CA ARG A 135 -0.64 1.35 7.55
C ARG A 135 -0.25 0.21 8.47
N TYR A 136 0.60 -0.67 7.98
CA TYR A 136 1.26 -1.64 8.83
C TYR A 136 2.45 -1.03 9.55
N GLY A 137 2.53 -1.26 10.84
CA GLY A 137 3.73 -0.98 11.63
C GLY A 137 4.77 -2.09 11.51
N PRO A 138 6.00 -1.84 11.98
CA PRO A 138 7.11 -2.77 11.79
C PRO A 138 6.94 -4.13 12.46
N GLY A 139 6.05 -4.24 13.45
CA GLY A 139 5.71 -5.50 14.12
C GLY A 139 4.50 -6.23 13.50
N GLY A 140 4.00 -5.78 12.35
CA GLY A 140 2.87 -6.40 11.66
C GLY A 140 1.49 -6.08 12.26
N ALA A 141 1.39 -5.10 13.15
CA ALA A 141 0.11 -4.55 13.55
C ALA A 141 -0.38 -3.56 12.50
N MET A 142 -1.66 -3.60 12.17
CA MET A 142 -2.30 -2.60 11.33
C MET A 142 -2.76 -1.42 12.18
N TYR A 143 -2.43 -0.22 11.76
CA TYR A 143 -2.87 1.02 12.38
C TYR A 143 -3.85 1.72 11.47
N VAL A 144 -5.03 2.06 12.01
CA VAL A 144 -6.10 2.73 11.26
C VAL A 144 -6.31 4.12 11.87
N CYS A 145 -6.13 5.13 11.03
CA CYS A 145 -6.40 6.51 11.41
C CYS A 145 -7.89 6.78 11.32
N ASP A 146 -8.49 7.17 12.43
CA ASP A 146 -9.90 7.50 12.56
C ASP A 146 -10.04 9.00 12.80
N TRP A 147 -10.58 9.71 11.82
CA TRP A 147 -10.81 11.15 11.94
C TRP A 147 -11.82 11.49 13.02
N TYR A 148 -12.73 10.58 13.32
CA TYR A 148 -13.75 10.71 14.36
C TYR A 148 -14.52 12.03 14.27
N ASN A 149 -15.48 12.09 13.38
CA ASN A 149 -16.30 13.28 13.21
C ASN A 149 -17.79 12.92 12.94
N PRO A 150 -18.71 13.41 13.76
CA PRO A 150 -20.14 13.14 13.55
C PRO A 150 -20.68 13.82 12.28
N VAL A 151 -19.99 14.82 11.77
CA VAL A 151 -20.39 15.58 10.58
C VAL A 151 -19.50 15.21 9.41
N LYS A 152 -20.08 14.56 8.41
CA LYS A 152 -19.42 14.15 7.17
C LYS A 152 -19.92 14.99 6.01
N GLY A 153 -19.01 15.56 5.23
CA GLY A 153 -19.36 16.33 4.05
C GLY A 153 -18.19 17.14 3.52
N HIS A 154 -18.47 17.91 2.50
CA HIS A 154 -17.51 18.88 1.98
C HIS A 154 -17.16 19.92 3.05
N ALA A 155 -15.91 20.41 3.02
CA ALA A 155 -15.40 21.39 3.97
C ALA A 155 -16.29 22.64 4.09
N GLN A 156 -16.91 23.06 3.00
CA GLN A 156 -17.81 24.21 2.97
C GLN A 156 -19.00 24.09 3.92
N TYR A 157 -19.52 22.88 4.10
CA TYR A 157 -20.66 22.63 4.98
C TYR A 157 -20.23 22.22 6.38
N SER A 158 -19.31 21.30 6.47
CA SER A 158 -18.90 20.70 7.73
C SER A 158 -18.09 21.63 8.62
N LEU A 159 -17.37 22.60 8.07
CA LEU A 159 -16.55 23.56 8.85
C LEU A 159 -17.41 24.47 9.74
N ARG A 160 -18.63 24.76 9.34
CA ARG A 160 -19.56 25.64 10.07
C ARG A 160 -20.54 24.90 10.97
N ASP A 161 -20.61 23.60 10.86
CA ASP A 161 -21.54 22.80 11.66
C ASP A 161 -21.03 22.70 13.11
N GLU A 162 -21.85 23.13 14.06
CA GLU A 162 -21.50 23.15 15.48
C GLU A 162 -21.33 21.74 16.07
N ARG A 163 -21.96 20.72 15.46
CA ARG A 163 -21.82 19.33 15.86
C ARG A 163 -20.47 18.74 15.51
N ARG A 164 -19.66 19.45 14.71
CA ARG A 164 -18.36 19.00 14.31
C ARG A 164 -17.42 18.88 15.50
N ASP A 165 -16.86 17.69 15.70
CA ASP A 165 -15.75 17.50 16.62
C ASP A 165 -14.45 18.07 16.01
N ARG A 166 -13.82 19.01 16.70
CA ARG A 166 -12.60 19.71 16.26
C ARG A 166 -11.37 19.34 17.08
N LYS A 167 -11.54 18.43 18.05
CA LYS A 167 -10.50 18.12 19.04
C LYS A 167 -10.16 16.64 19.12
N SER A 168 -11.04 15.76 18.65
CA SER A 168 -10.86 14.32 18.74
C SER A 168 -10.27 13.75 17.45
N GLY A 169 -9.55 12.66 17.60
CA GLY A 169 -9.05 11.77 16.58
C GLY A 169 -8.59 10.49 17.26
N ARG A 170 -8.47 9.40 16.52
CA ARG A 170 -8.06 8.12 17.07
C ARG A 170 -7.12 7.39 16.11
N ILE A 171 -6.25 6.57 16.70
CA ILE A 171 -5.46 5.60 15.97
C ILE A 171 -5.77 4.23 16.58
N TRP A 172 -6.40 3.38 15.80
CA TRP A 172 -6.70 2.03 16.21
C TRP A 172 -5.54 1.10 15.84
N ARG A 173 -5.10 0.29 16.78
CA ARG A 173 -4.12 -0.77 16.54
C ARG A 173 -4.83 -2.11 16.48
N ILE A 174 -4.68 -2.81 15.37
CA ILE A 174 -5.39 -4.04 15.07
C ILE A 174 -4.38 -5.14 14.80
N MET A 175 -4.62 -6.29 15.41
CA MET A 175 -3.87 -7.53 15.16
C MET A 175 -4.84 -8.71 15.20
N PRO A 176 -4.53 -9.82 14.54
CA PRO A 176 -5.25 -11.06 14.73
C PRO A 176 -5.21 -11.47 16.21
N LYS A 177 -6.29 -12.09 16.68
CA LYS A 177 -6.38 -12.59 18.06
C LYS A 177 -5.21 -13.55 18.32
N GLU A 178 -4.54 -13.37 19.46
CA GLU A 178 -3.39 -14.19 19.89
C GLU A 178 -2.11 -14.06 19.05
N ALA A 179 -2.14 -13.28 17.97
CA ALA A 179 -0.92 -13.03 17.19
C ALA A 179 0.11 -12.22 18.01
N LYS A 180 1.35 -12.67 17.94
CA LYS A 180 2.47 -11.91 18.51
C LYS A 180 3.06 -10.96 17.49
N PRO A 181 3.57 -9.80 17.91
CA PRO A 181 4.31 -8.92 17.00
C PRO A 181 5.51 -9.64 16.37
N VAL A 182 5.74 -9.38 15.09
CA VAL A 182 6.97 -9.80 14.41
C VAL A 182 8.12 -8.94 14.93
N ASN A 183 9.27 -9.54 15.20
CA ASN A 183 10.47 -8.77 15.51
C ASN A 183 10.97 -8.10 14.23
N PRO A 184 11.05 -6.76 14.16
CA PRO A 184 11.55 -6.07 12.99
C PRO A 184 13.01 -6.43 12.75
N PRO A 185 13.43 -6.65 11.51
CA PRO A 185 14.84 -6.87 11.21
C PRO A 185 15.63 -5.58 11.40
N LYS A 186 16.93 -5.74 11.67
CA LYS A 186 17.85 -4.60 11.63
C LYS A 186 17.94 -4.11 10.18
N ILE A 187 17.73 -2.83 9.95
CA ILE A 187 17.82 -2.17 8.64
C ILE A 187 19.01 -1.20 8.67
N THR A 188 18.89 -0.11 9.39
CA THR A 188 19.95 0.88 9.51
C THR A 188 21.19 0.29 10.14
N GLY A 189 22.34 0.43 9.46
CA GLY A 189 23.60 -0.14 9.88
C GLY A 189 23.67 -1.66 9.80
N ALA A 190 22.79 -2.30 9.03
CA ALA A 190 22.93 -3.70 8.66
C ALA A 190 24.01 -3.88 7.60
N SER A 191 24.67 -5.04 7.58
CA SER A 191 25.64 -5.37 6.52
C SER A 191 24.94 -5.62 5.19
N LEU A 192 25.66 -5.44 4.08
CA LEU A 192 25.10 -5.68 2.74
C LEU A 192 24.51 -7.10 2.57
N PRO A 193 25.15 -8.19 3.03
CA PRO A 193 24.52 -9.52 2.96
C PRO A 193 23.23 -9.63 3.77
N GLN A 194 23.15 -8.96 4.92
CA GLN A 194 21.89 -8.92 5.71
C GLN A 194 20.79 -8.19 4.94
N LEU A 195 21.10 -7.03 4.33
CA LEU A 195 20.14 -6.27 3.54
C LEU A 195 19.66 -7.05 2.30
N LEU A 196 20.58 -7.72 1.59
CA LEU A 196 20.22 -8.57 0.44
C LEU A 196 19.29 -9.73 0.86
N ASN A 197 19.51 -10.32 2.03
CA ASN A 197 18.62 -11.35 2.55
C ASN A 197 17.21 -10.82 2.88
N LEU A 198 17.08 -9.54 3.20
CA LEU A 198 15.78 -8.93 3.42
C LEU A 198 14.95 -8.81 2.12
N LEU A 199 15.59 -8.83 0.95
CA LEU A 199 14.90 -8.83 -0.34
C LEU A 199 14.07 -10.11 -0.57
N LYS A 200 14.35 -11.18 0.18
CA LYS A 200 13.55 -12.43 0.14
C LYS A 200 12.31 -12.40 1.05
N ARG A 201 12.17 -11.37 1.89
CA ARG A 201 11.07 -11.30 2.85
C ARG A 201 9.74 -11.02 2.15
N PRO A 202 8.62 -11.60 2.61
CA PRO A 202 7.30 -11.29 2.07
C PRO A 202 6.91 -9.84 2.32
N GLU A 203 7.31 -9.27 3.46
CA GLU A 203 6.93 -7.92 3.84
C GLU A 203 7.56 -6.88 2.91
N TYR A 204 6.74 -6.28 2.04
CA TYR A 204 7.15 -5.24 1.09
C TYR A 204 7.95 -4.12 1.77
N ARG A 205 7.53 -3.70 2.96
CA ARG A 205 8.15 -2.61 3.71
C ARG A 205 9.60 -2.90 4.09
N TYR A 206 9.93 -4.14 4.44
CA TYR A 206 11.31 -4.53 4.75
C TYR A 206 12.18 -4.55 3.49
N ARG A 207 11.66 -5.04 2.37
CA ARG A 207 12.36 -5.00 1.07
C ARG A 207 12.63 -3.56 0.65
N TYR A 208 11.62 -2.71 0.74
CA TYR A 208 11.74 -1.30 0.40
C TYR A 208 12.80 -0.57 1.24
N TRP A 209 12.81 -0.76 2.56
CA TRP A 209 13.81 -0.14 3.42
C TRP A 209 15.21 -0.70 3.22
N ALA A 210 15.35 -2.00 2.98
CA ALA A 210 16.63 -2.61 2.62
C ALA A 210 17.20 -2.00 1.33
N LYS A 211 16.37 -1.85 0.30
CA LYS A 211 16.77 -1.19 -0.95
C LYS A 211 17.21 0.27 -0.75
N ARG A 212 16.57 0.99 0.15
CA ARG A 212 16.99 2.36 0.48
C ARG A 212 18.39 2.40 1.09
N GLU A 213 18.69 1.53 2.04
CA GLU A 213 20.04 1.42 2.65
C GLU A 213 21.08 0.98 1.61
N ILE A 214 20.75 0.02 0.77
CA ILE A 214 21.65 -0.47 -0.30
C ILE A 214 22.02 0.65 -1.28
N ARG A 215 21.08 1.52 -1.63
CA ARG A 215 21.31 2.67 -2.53
C ARG A 215 22.29 3.72 -1.99
N GLU A 216 22.53 3.74 -0.67
CA GLU A 216 23.53 4.61 -0.04
C GLU A 216 24.94 4.03 -0.07
N MET A 217 25.10 2.74 -0.44
CA MET A 217 26.38 2.06 -0.48
C MET A 217 27.13 2.31 -1.80
N LYS A 218 28.41 1.98 -1.83
CA LYS A 218 29.23 2.12 -3.06
C LYS A 218 28.71 1.19 -4.17
N PRO A 219 28.34 1.70 -5.35
CA PRO A 219 27.72 0.90 -6.41
C PRO A 219 28.52 -0.35 -6.81
N ILE A 220 29.85 -0.25 -6.90
CA ILE A 220 30.67 -1.39 -7.30
C ILE A 220 30.63 -2.54 -6.29
N THR A 221 30.62 -2.23 -5.00
CA THR A 221 30.51 -3.23 -3.93
C THR A 221 29.13 -3.89 -3.96
N VAL A 222 28.08 -3.08 -4.14
CA VAL A 222 26.70 -3.58 -4.25
C VAL A 222 26.55 -4.49 -5.46
N LYS A 223 27.03 -4.06 -6.63
CA LYS A 223 26.93 -4.86 -7.87
C LYS A 223 27.57 -6.24 -7.70
N THR A 224 28.80 -6.32 -7.20
CA THR A 224 29.50 -7.60 -7.02
C THR A 224 28.74 -8.54 -6.07
N ALA A 225 28.28 -8.02 -4.93
CA ALA A 225 27.53 -8.82 -3.96
C ALA A 225 26.14 -9.22 -4.48
N LEU A 226 25.50 -8.37 -5.25
CA LEU A 226 24.19 -8.64 -5.84
C LEU A 226 24.28 -9.71 -6.96
N ASP A 227 25.31 -9.64 -7.81
CA ASP A 227 25.58 -10.65 -8.84
C ASP A 227 25.78 -12.04 -8.20
N GLU A 228 26.52 -12.08 -7.09
CA GLU A 228 26.70 -13.32 -6.32
C GLU A 228 25.42 -13.79 -5.65
N TRP A 229 24.67 -12.89 -5.05
CA TRP A 229 23.40 -13.20 -4.41
C TRP A 229 22.39 -13.79 -5.42
N VAL A 230 22.29 -13.22 -6.63
CA VAL A 230 21.40 -13.72 -7.71
C VAL A 230 21.82 -15.12 -8.15
N LYS A 231 23.14 -15.39 -8.31
CA LYS A 231 23.66 -16.73 -8.67
C LYS A 231 23.31 -17.81 -7.65
N ASN A 232 23.19 -17.40 -6.38
CA ASN A 232 22.89 -18.30 -5.26
C ASN A 232 21.37 -18.39 -4.93
N LEU A 233 20.51 -17.82 -5.74
CA LEU A 233 19.07 -18.01 -5.59
C LEU A 233 18.69 -19.45 -5.92
N ASP A 234 17.86 -20.06 -5.06
CA ASP A 234 17.31 -21.39 -5.34
C ASP A 234 16.31 -21.32 -6.49
N PRO A 235 16.58 -22.00 -7.62
CA PRO A 235 15.66 -22.00 -8.77
C PRO A 235 14.34 -22.74 -8.49
N ASN A 236 14.28 -23.55 -7.43
CA ASN A 236 13.08 -24.27 -7.02
C ASN A 236 12.23 -23.47 -6.01
N ASP A 237 12.71 -22.33 -5.55
CA ASP A 237 11.92 -21.44 -4.69
C ASP A 237 10.72 -20.92 -5.49
N PRO A 238 9.48 -21.09 -5.01
CA PRO A 238 8.29 -20.55 -5.66
C PRO A 238 8.37 -19.02 -5.92
N ARG A 239 9.16 -18.32 -5.14
CA ARG A 239 9.41 -16.89 -5.28
C ARG A 239 10.69 -16.54 -6.05
N HIS A 240 11.33 -17.50 -6.70
CA HIS A 240 12.60 -17.29 -7.41
C HIS A 240 12.54 -16.08 -8.37
N ARG A 241 11.51 -16.02 -9.22
CA ARG A 241 11.30 -14.90 -10.16
C ARG A 241 11.13 -13.57 -9.44
N HIS A 242 10.40 -13.58 -8.34
CA HIS A 242 10.20 -12.39 -7.51
C HIS A 242 11.52 -11.90 -6.94
N HIS A 243 12.38 -12.80 -6.45
CA HIS A 243 13.70 -12.44 -5.95
C HIS A 243 14.62 -11.88 -7.04
N GLN A 244 14.53 -12.39 -8.26
CA GLN A 244 15.23 -11.80 -9.41
C GLN A 244 14.76 -10.38 -9.71
N VAL A 245 13.46 -10.13 -9.68
CA VAL A 245 12.89 -8.78 -9.87
C VAL A 245 13.36 -7.84 -8.77
N GLU A 246 13.38 -8.28 -7.51
CA GLU A 246 13.89 -7.46 -6.39
C GLU A 246 15.36 -7.07 -6.57
N ALA A 247 16.16 -7.90 -7.24
CA ALA A 247 17.55 -7.59 -7.55
C ALA A 247 17.71 -6.53 -8.67
N MET A 248 16.71 -6.37 -9.52
CA MET A 248 16.73 -5.37 -10.61
C MET A 248 16.36 -3.97 -10.13
N TRP A 249 15.63 -3.85 -9.04
CA TRP A 249 15.12 -2.59 -8.49
C TRP A 249 16.07 -1.94 -7.50
#